data_cb8f5bc90fcd432925c04c0cfb1e416a
#
_entry.id   cb8f5bc90fcd432925c04c0cfb1e416a
#
_cell.length_a   1.000
_cell.length_b   1.000
_cell.length_c   1.000
_cell.angle_alpha   90.00
_cell.angle_beta   90.00
_cell.angle_gamma   90.00
#
_symmetry.space_group_name_H-M   'P 1'
#
loop_
_entity.id
_entity.type
_entity.pdbx_description
1 polymer ?
#
loop_
_entity_poly.entity_id
_entity_poly.type
_entity_poly.pdbx_seq_one_letter_code
_entity_poly.pdbx_strand_id
1 'polypeptide(L)'
;MAAVNLVVRVRPVVLLQIADSYERRSQDNHRVIGTLVGSVDKQSVEVTNCFCIPHKEYEERVEADIVYAQDMFELNKKVAPHEQLVGWFATGSEITSHSALIHDYYARETRDPIHLTLDTTLATGRITMKAYVFVPLGVPGATSGSMFTPVQVLTHLHCMHLSSAHDHCTSPPLHLCCTSAAPLLRTSPLHLCTSAPHP
;
A
#
# COMPACT_ATOMS: atom_id res chain seq x y z
N MET A 1 -27.15 10.26 -6.19
CA MET A 1 -26.24 9.09 -6.28
C MET A 1 -25.24 9.37 -7.37
N ALA A 2 -24.12 9.98 -7.04
CA ALA A 2 -23.00 10.01 -7.97
C ALA A 2 -22.50 8.58 -8.05
N ALA A 3 -22.69 7.93 -9.19
CA ALA A 3 -21.98 6.68 -9.48
C ALA A 3 -20.51 6.99 -9.27
N VAL A 4 -19.87 6.26 -8.39
CA VAL A 4 -18.50 6.54 -8.02
C VAL A 4 -17.63 6.11 -9.20
N ASN A 5 -17.43 7.01 -10.15
CA ASN A 5 -16.43 6.85 -11.20
C ASN A 5 -15.01 7.09 -10.66
N LEU A 6 -14.78 6.60 -9.43
CA LEU A 6 -13.47 6.67 -8.80
C LEU A 6 -12.60 5.53 -9.32
N VAL A 7 -11.39 5.88 -9.74
CA VAL A 7 -10.37 4.90 -10.17
C VAL A 7 -9.25 4.90 -9.14
N VAL A 8 -8.97 3.74 -8.58
CA VAL A 8 -7.85 3.55 -7.67
C VAL A 8 -6.66 2.99 -8.45
N ARG A 9 -5.57 3.75 -8.49
CA ARG A 9 -4.31 3.35 -9.14
C ARG A 9 -3.33 2.92 -8.06
N VAL A 10 -2.85 1.69 -8.14
CA VAL A 10 -1.93 1.14 -7.14
C VAL A 10 -0.58 0.89 -7.77
N ARG A 11 0.47 1.45 -7.18
CA ARG A 11 1.84 1.21 -7.63
C ARG A 11 2.29 -0.22 -7.28
N PRO A 12 3.10 -0.87 -8.12
CA PRO A 12 3.57 -2.24 -7.89
C PRO A 12 4.28 -2.43 -6.55
N VAL A 13 4.98 -1.41 -6.08
CA VAL A 13 5.67 -1.46 -4.78
C VAL A 13 4.71 -1.72 -3.62
N VAL A 14 3.50 -1.18 -3.68
CA VAL A 14 2.46 -1.39 -2.64
C VAL A 14 2.07 -2.87 -2.57
N LEU A 15 1.86 -3.52 -3.72
CA LEU A 15 1.58 -4.95 -3.79
C LEU A 15 2.68 -5.79 -3.16
N LEU A 16 3.94 -5.48 -3.53
CA LEU A 16 5.11 -6.20 -3.03
C LEU A 16 5.27 -6.02 -1.53
N GLN A 17 5.06 -4.82 -1.01
CA GLN A 17 5.13 -4.54 0.43
C GLN A 17 4.05 -5.27 1.22
N ILE A 18 2.81 -5.30 0.71
CA ILE A 18 1.71 -6.01 1.37
C ILE A 18 1.97 -7.52 1.36
N ALA A 19 2.41 -8.07 0.23
CA ALA A 19 2.72 -9.49 0.10
C ALA A 19 3.88 -9.90 1.02
N ASP A 20 4.98 -9.14 1.02
CA ASP A 20 6.13 -9.37 1.89
C ASP A 20 5.75 -9.30 3.38
N SER A 21 4.94 -8.34 3.76
CA SER A 21 4.46 -8.20 5.13
C SER A 21 3.54 -9.36 5.54
N TYR A 22 2.73 -9.86 4.61
CA TYR A 22 1.89 -11.03 4.85
C TYR A 22 2.72 -12.30 5.07
N GLU A 23 3.75 -12.52 4.28
CA GLU A 23 4.64 -13.67 4.43
C GLU A 23 5.42 -13.65 5.76
N ARG A 24 5.79 -12.47 6.23
CA ARG A 24 6.55 -12.28 7.48
C ARG A 24 5.69 -12.05 8.73
N ARG A 25 4.36 -12.14 8.61
CA ARG A 25 3.46 -11.94 9.75
C ARG A 25 3.66 -12.99 10.84
N SER A 26 3.29 -12.65 12.08
CA SER A 26 3.19 -13.64 13.15
C SER A 26 2.13 -14.69 12.83
N GLN A 27 2.38 -15.93 13.24
CA GLN A 27 1.41 -17.04 13.07
C GLN A 27 0.10 -16.80 13.82
N ASP A 28 0.11 -15.94 14.83
CA ASP A 28 -1.09 -15.57 15.60
C ASP A 28 -2.01 -14.64 14.82
N ASN A 29 -1.51 -13.99 13.78
CA ASN A 29 -2.28 -13.06 12.96
C ASN A 29 -2.74 -13.70 11.65
N HIS A 30 -4.03 -13.81 11.47
CA HIS A 30 -4.60 -14.38 10.25
C HIS A 30 -4.40 -13.47 9.02
N ARG A 31 -4.36 -12.17 9.24
CA ARG A 31 -4.20 -11.16 8.17
C ARG A 31 -3.30 -10.00 8.61
N VAL A 32 -2.91 -9.21 7.66
CA VAL A 32 -2.17 -7.96 7.88
C VAL A 32 -3.06 -6.80 7.49
N ILE A 33 -3.06 -5.76 8.32
CA ILE A 33 -3.70 -4.48 8.02
C ILE A 33 -2.64 -3.38 8.00
N GLY A 34 -2.98 -2.27 7.35
CA GLY A 34 -2.07 -1.13 7.32
C GLY A 34 -2.64 0.09 6.61
N THR A 35 -1.87 1.13 6.62
CA THR A 35 -2.19 2.43 6.06
C THR A 35 -1.76 2.53 4.61
N LEU A 36 -2.56 3.19 3.80
CA LEU A 36 -2.25 3.56 2.42
C LEU A 36 -1.96 5.07 2.35
N VAL A 37 -0.89 5.42 1.68
CA VAL A 37 -0.52 6.80 1.41
C VAL A 37 -0.38 7.03 -0.10
N GLY A 38 -0.61 8.28 -0.50
CA GLY A 38 -0.59 8.63 -1.91
C GLY A 38 -1.14 10.01 -2.20
N SER A 39 -1.74 10.16 -3.36
CA SER A 39 -2.35 11.41 -3.81
C SER A 39 -3.80 11.21 -4.24
N VAL A 40 -4.61 12.23 -4.03
CA VAL A 40 -6.02 12.25 -4.42
C VAL A 40 -6.21 13.31 -5.49
N ASP A 41 -6.79 12.92 -6.60
CA ASP A 41 -7.28 13.81 -7.66
C ASP A 41 -8.80 13.72 -7.73
N LYS A 42 -9.44 14.55 -8.55
CA LYS A 42 -10.90 14.69 -8.65
C LYS A 42 -11.66 13.39 -8.89
N GLN A 43 -11.08 12.46 -9.63
CA GLN A 43 -11.70 11.18 -10.01
C GLN A 43 -10.76 9.98 -9.85
N SER A 44 -9.60 10.17 -9.26
CA SER A 44 -8.65 9.09 -9.06
C SER A 44 -7.89 9.23 -7.75
N VAL A 45 -7.61 8.09 -7.13
CA VAL A 45 -6.70 7.97 -6.00
C VAL A 45 -5.50 7.17 -6.46
N GLU A 46 -4.32 7.74 -6.35
CA GLU A 46 -3.08 7.03 -6.61
C GLU A 46 -2.45 6.61 -5.29
N VAL A 47 -2.35 5.30 -5.07
CA VAL A 47 -1.68 4.71 -3.91
C VAL A 47 -0.21 4.50 -4.28
N THR A 48 0.65 5.28 -3.67
CA THR A 48 2.09 5.32 -3.97
C THR A 48 2.92 4.49 -3.02
N ASN A 49 2.47 4.38 -1.76
CA ASN A 49 3.17 3.65 -0.72
C ASN A 49 2.18 3.10 0.31
N CYS A 50 2.65 2.21 1.19
CA CYS A 50 1.88 1.70 2.33
C CYS A 50 2.81 1.29 3.47
N PHE A 51 2.25 1.13 4.66
CA PHE A 51 2.95 0.52 5.80
C PHE A 51 1.97 -0.27 6.66
N CYS A 52 2.46 -1.37 7.23
CA CYS A 52 1.67 -2.24 8.09
C CYS A 52 1.54 -1.65 9.50
N ILE A 53 0.44 -1.98 10.17
CA ILE A 53 0.18 -1.57 11.54
C ILE A 53 0.08 -2.82 12.40
N PRO A 54 0.84 -2.91 13.51
CA PRO A 54 0.65 -3.96 14.50
C PRO A 54 -0.77 -3.92 15.05
N HIS A 55 -1.44 -5.07 15.05
CA HIS A 55 -2.82 -5.15 15.52
C HIS A 55 -3.14 -6.53 16.09
N LYS A 56 -4.22 -6.58 16.85
CA LYS A 56 -4.84 -7.81 17.33
C LYS A 56 -6.34 -7.73 17.08
N GLU A 57 -6.91 -8.80 16.57
CA GLU A 57 -8.34 -8.91 16.32
C GLU A 57 -8.99 -9.85 17.34
N TYR A 58 -10.05 -9.39 17.95
CA TYR A 58 -10.91 -10.15 18.85
C TYR A 58 -12.31 -10.23 18.21
N GLU A 59 -13.21 -11.02 18.76
CA GLU A 59 -14.54 -11.24 18.15
C GLU A 59 -15.30 -9.93 17.87
N GLU A 60 -15.26 -8.96 18.79
CA GLU A 60 -16.03 -7.71 18.69
C GLU A 60 -15.15 -6.43 18.59
N ARG A 61 -13.83 -6.56 18.63
CA ARG A 61 -12.95 -5.40 18.65
C ARG A 61 -11.64 -5.64 17.90
N VAL A 62 -11.07 -4.55 17.42
CA VAL A 62 -9.73 -4.52 16.84
C VAL A 62 -8.87 -3.56 17.67
N GLU A 63 -7.74 -4.05 18.15
CA GLU A 63 -6.73 -3.24 18.83
C GLU A 63 -5.57 -3.01 17.85
N ALA A 64 -5.39 -1.78 17.41
CA ALA A 64 -4.30 -1.38 16.54
C ALA A 64 -3.36 -0.41 17.27
N ASP A 65 -2.07 -0.51 16.98
CA ASP A 65 -1.07 0.42 17.51
C ASP A 65 -1.12 1.75 16.74
N ILE A 66 -1.93 2.66 17.28
CA ILE A 66 -2.16 3.97 16.67
C ILE A 66 -0.91 4.87 16.77
N VAL A 67 -0.15 4.76 17.85
CA VAL A 67 1.08 5.55 18.03
C VAL A 67 2.09 5.18 16.95
N TYR A 68 2.29 3.88 16.75
CA TYR A 68 3.12 3.38 15.65
C TYR A 68 2.64 3.88 14.28
N ALA A 69 1.33 3.86 14.05
CA ALA A 69 0.77 4.33 12.78
C ALA A 69 1.05 5.83 12.54
N GLN A 70 0.93 6.65 13.57
CA GLN A 70 1.21 8.09 13.51
C GLN A 70 2.70 8.36 13.26
N ASP A 71 3.57 7.69 14.01
CA ASP A 71 5.03 7.82 13.83
C ASP A 71 5.47 7.43 12.40
N MET A 72 4.94 6.33 11.87
CA MET A 72 5.23 5.88 10.51
C MET A 72 4.72 6.88 9.46
N PHE A 73 3.55 7.46 9.68
CA PHE A 73 3.02 8.48 8.79
C PHE A 73 3.86 9.76 8.80
N GLU A 74 4.31 10.20 9.98
CA GLU A 74 5.21 11.35 10.09
C GLU A 74 6.56 11.11 9.44
N LEU A 75 7.13 9.90 9.58
CA LEU A 75 8.34 9.50 8.90
C LEU A 75 8.17 9.50 7.37
N ASN A 76 7.05 8.97 6.89
CA ASN A 76 6.73 9.01 5.46
C ASN A 76 6.63 10.46 4.95
N LYS A 77 6.00 11.37 5.70
CA LYS A 77 5.91 12.78 5.35
C LYS A 77 7.27 13.49 5.26
N LYS A 78 8.26 13.08 6.05
CA LYS A 78 9.63 13.62 5.95
C LYS A 78 10.31 13.25 4.63
N VAL A 79 10.00 12.06 4.10
CA VAL A 79 10.58 11.56 2.84
C VAL A 79 9.75 12.01 1.63
N ALA A 80 8.44 11.97 1.76
CA ALA A 80 7.47 12.28 0.69
C ALA A 80 6.39 13.26 1.19
N PRO A 81 6.70 14.57 1.34
CA PRO A 81 5.82 15.54 1.98
C PRO A 81 4.51 15.80 1.21
N HIS A 82 4.45 15.45 -0.07
CA HIS A 82 3.26 15.58 -0.92
C HIS A 82 2.30 14.38 -0.81
N GLU A 83 2.73 13.28 -0.21
CA GLU A 83 1.85 12.14 0.04
C GLU A 83 0.95 12.40 1.24
N GLN A 84 -0.30 11.97 1.10
CA GLN A 84 -1.31 12.10 2.15
C GLN A 84 -1.91 10.74 2.47
N LEU A 85 -2.59 10.65 3.60
CA LEU A 85 -3.37 9.48 3.97
C LEU A 85 -4.53 9.33 2.99
N VAL A 86 -4.61 8.18 2.28
CA VAL A 86 -5.67 7.92 1.30
C VAL A 86 -6.60 6.78 1.70
N GLY A 87 -6.23 6.01 2.72
CA GLY A 87 -7.05 4.91 3.21
C GLY A 87 -6.24 3.83 3.91
N TRP A 88 -6.73 2.61 3.81
CA TRP A 88 -6.15 1.46 4.50
C TRP A 88 -6.31 0.18 3.69
N PHE A 89 -5.51 -0.84 4.02
CA PHE A 89 -5.58 -2.13 3.37
C PHE A 89 -5.72 -3.26 4.39
N ALA A 90 -6.24 -4.38 3.91
CA ALA A 90 -6.19 -5.65 4.60
C ALA A 90 -5.84 -6.78 3.62
N THR A 91 -5.10 -7.79 4.07
CA THR A 91 -4.95 -9.03 3.32
C THR A 91 -6.18 -9.91 3.52
N GLY A 92 -6.54 -10.66 2.47
CA GLY A 92 -7.76 -11.47 2.40
C GLY A 92 -8.70 -11.00 1.29
N SER A 93 -9.68 -11.82 0.96
CA SER A 93 -10.62 -11.60 -0.15
C SER A 93 -11.92 -10.91 0.28
N GLU A 94 -12.24 -10.93 1.57
CA GLU A 94 -13.54 -10.56 2.10
C GLU A 94 -13.52 -9.33 3.00
N ILE A 95 -14.65 -8.63 3.00
CA ILE A 95 -14.92 -7.55 3.94
C ILE A 95 -15.58 -8.19 5.17
N THR A 96 -15.00 -7.97 6.34
CA THR A 96 -15.48 -8.50 7.62
C THR A 96 -16.18 -7.41 8.44
N SER A 97 -16.84 -7.77 9.54
CA SER A 97 -17.39 -6.81 10.51
C SER A 97 -16.30 -5.86 11.05
N HIS A 98 -15.09 -6.38 11.28
CA HIS A 98 -13.94 -5.57 11.68
C HIS A 98 -13.55 -4.52 10.64
N SER A 99 -13.83 -4.76 9.36
CA SER A 99 -13.53 -3.79 8.31
C SER A 99 -14.32 -2.48 8.51
N ALA A 100 -15.54 -2.54 9.02
CA ALA A 100 -16.33 -1.36 9.34
C ALA A 100 -15.71 -0.57 10.51
N LEU A 101 -15.27 -1.27 11.57
CA LEU A 101 -14.62 -0.65 12.73
C LEU A 101 -13.31 0.06 12.36
N ILE A 102 -12.48 -0.61 11.55
CA ILE A 102 -11.23 -0.04 11.05
C ILE A 102 -11.52 1.16 10.15
N HIS A 103 -12.53 1.04 9.29
CA HIS A 103 -12.89 2.11 8.36
C HIS A 103 -13.38 3.36 9.10
N ASP A 104 -14.15 3.21 10.16
CA ASP A 104 -14.60 4.31 11.00
C ASP A 104 -13.44 5.11 11.62
N TYR A 105 -12.37 4.42 12.00
CA TYR A 105 -11.15 5.08 12.45
C TYR A 105 -10.55 5.94 11.32
N TYR A 106 -10.34 5.36 10.12
CA TYR A 106 -9.76 6.08 8.99
C TYR A 106 -10.64 7.21 8.47
N ALA A 107 -11.97 7.10 8.59
CA ALA A 107 -12.90 8.14 8.21
C ALA A 107 -12.83 9.40 9.10
N ARG A 108 -12.22 9.29 10.28
CA ARG A 108 -11.93 10.44 11.16
C ARG A 108 -10.62 11.13 10.79
N GLU A 109 -9.67 10.36 10.23
CA GLU A 109 -8.33 10.84 9.87
C GLU A 109 -8.27 11.44 8.45
N THR A 110 -9.05 10.90 7.53
CA THR A 110 -9.08 11.37 6.14
C THR A 110 -10.49 11.37 5.56
N ARG A 111 -10.71 12.24 4.60
CA ARG A 111 -11.98 12.30 3.87
C ARG A 111 -12.06 11.19 2.84
N ASP A 112 -13.18 10.46 2.83
CA ASP A 112 -13.50 9.41 1.85
C ASP A 112 -12.37 8.35 1.70
N PRO A 113 -11.94 7.69 2.82
CA PRO A 113 -10.86 6.73 2.77
C PRO A 113 -11.21 5.54 1.89
N ILE A 114 -10.25 5.07 1.09
CA ILE A 114 -10.40 3.83 0.34
C ILE A 114 -10.04 2.62 1.23
N HIS A 115 -10.72 1.50 1.00
CA HIS A 115 -10.34 0.21 1.56
C HIS A 115 -9.83 -0.70 0.44
N LEU A 116 -8.59 -1.15 0.54
CA LEU A 116 -7.95 -2.07 -0.39
C LEU A 116 -7.86 -3.46 0.21
N THR A 117 -8.34 -4.47 -0.51
CA THR A 117 -8.14 -5.88 -0.13
C THR A 117 -7.17 -6.55 -1.09
N LEU A 118 -6.26 -7.34 -0.55
CA LEU A 118 -5.31 -8.15 -1.31
C LEU A 118 -5.50 -9.63 -0.96
N ASP A 119 -5.98 -10.40 -1.92
CA ASP A 119 -6.11 -11.85 -1.75
C ASP A 119 -4.75 -12.52 -2.00
N THR A 120 -4.21 -13.08 -0.92
CA THR A 120 -2.92 -13.77 -0.91
C THR A 120 -3.06 -15.29 -1.02
N THR A 121 -4.27 -15.82 -1.09
CA THR A 121 -4.51 -17.28 -1.12
C THR A 121 -4.09 -17.92 -2.43
N LEU A 122 -3.94 -17.13 -3.49
CA LEU A 122 -3.61 -17.60 -4.85
C LEU A 122 -4.61 -18.66 -5.38
N ALA A 123 -5.84 -18.70 -4.86
CA ALA A 123 -6.84 -19.69 -5.24
C ALA A 123 -7.14 -19.70 -6.74
N THR A 124 -6.99 -18.56 -7.41
CA THR A 124 -7.13 -18.41 -8.87
C THR A 124 -5.80 -18.44 -9.63
N GLY A 125 -4.70 -18.81 -8.95
CA GLY A 125 -3.35 -18.75 -9.50
C GLY A 125 -2.79 -17.33 -9.68
N ARG A 126 -3.50 -16.31 -9.17
CA ARG A 126 -3.12 -14.89 -9.27
C ARG A 126 -3.45 -14.16 -7.98
N ILE A 127 -2.65 -13.17 -7.64
CA ILE A 127 -2.99 -12.20 -6.60
C ILE A 127 -4.15 -11.35 -7.13
N THR A 128 -5.27 -11.33 -6.41
CA THR A 128 -6.41 -10.47 -6.73
C THR A 128 -6.50 -9.31 -5.75
N MET A 129 -6.78 -8.15 -6.29
CA MET A 129 -6.91 -6.92 -5.53
C MET A 129 -8.23 -6.26 -5.83
N LYS A 130 -8.91 -5.79 -4.79
CA LYS A 130 -10.16 -5.03 -4.91
C LYS A 130 -10.05 -3.78 -4.06
N ALA A 131 -10.65 -2.71 -4.52
CA ALA A 131 -10.79 -1.48 -3.73
C ALA A 131 -12.25 -1.16 -3.53
N TYR A 132 -12.53 -0.55 -2.38
CA TYR A 132 -13.87 -0.20 -1.96
C TYR A 132 -13.88 1.23 -1.41
N VAL A 133 -15.01 1.89 -1.60
CA VAL A 133 -15.39 3.12 -0.90
C VAL A 133 -16.60 2.87 -0.03
N PHE A 134 -16.71 3.61 1.05
CA PHE A 134 -17.81 3.48 2.00
C PHE A 134 -18.88 4.52 1.67
N VAL A 135 -20.02 4.08 1.16
CA VAL A 135 -21.08 4.95 0.70
C VAL A 135 -22.25 4.89 1.68
N PRO A 136 -22.71 6.05 2.21
CA PRO A 136 -23.91 6.07 3.03
C PRO A 136 -25.14 5.69 2.20
N LEU A 137 -25.93 4.75 2.70
CA LEU A 137 -27.22 4.36 2.17
C LEU A 137 -28.28 5.11 2.96
N GLY A 138 -28.72 6.25 2.45
CA GLY A 138 -29.82 7.01 3.04
C GLY A 138 -31.14 6.67 2.35
N VAL A 139 -32.08 6.07 3.08
CA VAL A 139 -33.49 6.06 2.72
C VAL A 139 -34.14 7.20 3.50
N PRO A 140 -34.83 8.18 2.85
CA PRO A 140 -35.51 9.24 3.56
C PRO A 140 -36.47 8.66 4.60
N GLY A 141 -36.24 8.97 5.88
CA GLY A 141 -37.10 8.53 7.00
C GLY A 141 -36.67 7.19 7.67
N ALA A 142 -35.58 6.57 7.26
CA ALA A 142 -35.03 5.37 7.91
C ALA A 142 -33.61 5.63 8.48
N THR A 143 -33.19 4.76 9.39
CA THR A 143 -31.80 4.77 9.89
C THR A 143 -30.81 4.65 8.72
N SER A 144 -29.90 5.61 8.62
CA SER A 144 -28.86 5.63 7.60
C SER A 144 -27.92 4.43 7.79
N GLY A 145 -27.85 3.54 6.83
CA GLY A 145 -26.83 2.49 6.73
C GLY A 145 -25.68 2.97 5.87
N SER A 146 -24.58 2.24 5.91
CA SER A 146 -23.43 2.47 5.02
C SER A 146 -22.94 1.15 4.43
N MET A 147 -22.43 1.19 3.21
CA MET A 147 -22.00 -0.03 2.49
C MET A 147 -20.67 0.18 1.78
N PHE A 148 -19.83 -0.82 1.83
CA PHE A 148 -18.64 -0.91 0.98
C PHE A 148 -19.03 -1.16 -0.47
N THR A 149 -18.74 -0.20 -1.33
CA THR A 149 -19.03 -0.28 -2.77
C THR A 149 -17.73 -0.48 -3.52
N PRO A 150 -17.61 -1.52 -4.37
CA PRO A 150 -16.41 -1.76 -5.14
C PRO A 150 -16.18 -0.65 -6.17
N VAL A 151 -14.91 -0.28 -6.35
CA VAL A 151 -14.45 0.69 -7.36
C VAL A 151 -13.40 0.07 -8.26
N GLN A 152 -13.17 0.69 -9.42
CA GLN A 152 -12.20 0.20 -10.39
C GLN A 152 -10.78 0.33 -9.82
N VAL A 153 -10.00 -0.76 -9.93
CA VAL A 153 -8.58 -0.79 -9.56
C VAL A 153 -7.74 -0.97 -10.81
N LEU A 154 -6.70 -0.15 -10.94
CA LEU A 154 -5.69 -0.24 -11.99
C LEU A 154 -4.33 -0.44 -11.34
N THR A 155 -3.59 -1.44 -11.80
CA THR A 155 -2.19 -1.65 -11.44
C THR A 155 -1.30 -1.32 -12.61
N HIS A 156 -0.22 -0.58 -12.38
CA HIS A 156 0.77 -0.29 -13.44
C HIS A 156 1.56 -1.52 -13.94
N LEU A 157 1.31 -2.70 -13.39
CA LEU A 157 1.87 -3.96 -13.91
C LEU A 157 1.46 -4.24 -15.35
N HIS A 158 0.41 -3.61 -15.86
CA HIS A 158 -0.02 -3.79 -17.27
C HIS A 158 0.90 -3.11 -18.29
N CYS A 159 1.82 -2.25 -17.87
CA CYS A 159 2.79 -1.61 -18.77
C CYS A 159 4.11 -2.38 -18.95
N MET A 160 4.29 -3.52 -18.27
CA MET A 160 5.44 -4.38 -18.49
C MET A 160 5.16 -5.57 -19.42
N HIS A 161 4.16 -5.51 -20.27
CA HIS A 161 4.19 -6.25 -21.51
C HIS A 161 5.26 -5.57 -22.38
N LEU A 162 6.48 -6.05 -22.25
CA LEU A 162 7.48 -5.93 -23.28
C LEU A 162 6.79 -6.27 -24.60
N SER A 163 6.46 -5.25 -25.39
CA SER A 163 6.20 -5.46 -26.80
C SER A 163 7.52 -6.01 -27.37
N SER A 164 7.56 -7.30 -27.59
CA SER A 164 8.52 -7.90 -28.49
C SER A 164 8.13 -7.44 -29.91
N ALA A 165 8.37 -6.18 -30.20
CA ALA A 165 8.49 -5.73 -31.55
C ALA A 165 9.87 -6.19 -32.02
N HIS A 166 9.89 -7.23 -32.82
CA HIS A 166 10.97 -7.53 -33.73
C HIS A 166 11.09 -6.34 -34.67
N ASP A 167 11.92 -5.40 -34.32
CA ASP A 167 12.50 -4.48 -35.25
C ASP A 167 13.95 -4.88 -35.48
N HIS A 168 14.16 -5.37 -36.71
CA HIS A 168 15.46 -5.53 -37.30
C HIS A 168 16.24 -4.21 -37.17
N CYS A 169 17.19 -4.15 -36.26
CA CYS A 169 18.24 -3.15 -36.28
C CYS A 169 19.58 -3.88 -36.46
N THR A 170 20.03 -3.91 -37.70
CA THR A 170 21.37 -4.28 -38.07
C THR A 170 22.32 -3.19 -37.57
N SER A 171 23.14 -3.50 -36.57
CA SER A 171 24.32 -2.74 -36.20
C SER A 171 25.36 -3.68 -35.58
N PRO A 172 26.67 -3.48 -35.85
CA PRO A 172 27.71 -4.48 -35.60
C PRO A 172 28.08 -4.61 -34.11
N PRO A 173 28.71 -5.72 -33.73
CA PRO A 173 29.03 -6.02 -32.33
C PRO A 173 30.21 -5.19 -31.84
N LEU A 174 30.00 -4.45 -30.74
CA LEU A 174 31.09 -3.89 -29.95
C LEU A 174 31.75 -5.01 -29.12
N HIS A 175 33.00 -5.31 -29.41
CA HIS A 175 33.86 -6.11 -28.57
C HIS A 175 34.00 -5.56 -27.17
N LEU A 176 33.43 -6.21 -26.19
CA LEU A 176 33.80 -5.99 -24.80
C LEU A 176 34.99 -6.85 -24.44
N CYS A 177 36.12 -6.19 -24.29
CA CYS A 177 37.35 -6.77 -23.77
C CYS A 177 37.20 -7.02 -22.27
N CYS A 178 37.13 -8.29 -21.87
CA CYS A 178 37.22 -8.67 -20.46
C CYS A 178 38.71 -8.62 -20.05
N THR A 179 39.05 -7.65 -19.22
CA THR A 179 40.27 -7.72 -18.40
C THR A 179 39.90 -7.92 -16.95
N SER A 180 40.34 -9.00 -16.44
CA SER A 180 40.38 -9.49 -15.07
C SER A 180 41.10 -8.51 -14.15
N ALA A 181 40.55 -8.22 -12.98
CA ALA A 181 41.29 -7.99 -11.74
C ALA A 181 40.36 -8.09 -10.52
N ALA A 182 40.63 -9.08 -9.69
CA ALA A 182 40.08 -9.25 -8.34
C ALA A 182 40.88 -8.42 -7.30
N PRO A 183 40.68 -8.60 -5.98
CA PRO A 183 39.79 -7.83 -5.12
C PRO A 183 40.57 -7.04 -4.06
N LEU A 184 40.03 -6.04 -3.45
CA LEU A 184 40.48 -5.54 -2.15
C LEU A 184 39.30 -5.09 -1.29
N LEU A 185 38.92 -5.92 -0.36
CA LEU A 185 38.23 -5.59 0.87
C LEU A 185 39.03 -4.55 1.66
N ARG A 186 38.42 -3.40 1.92
CA ARG A 186 38.82 -2.53 3.04
C ARG A 186 37.58 -2.12 3.79
N THR A 187 37.41 -2.73 4.92
CA THR A 187 36.59 -2.28 6.05
C THR A 187 37.19 -1.01 6.63
N SER A 188 36.40 0.04 6.72
CA SER A 188 36.68 1.17 7.62
C SER A 188 35.39 1.63 8.26
N PRO A 189 35.36 1.78 9.60
CA PRO A 189 34.18 2.24 10.32
C PRO A 189 34.02 3.75 10.20
N LEU A 190 32.78 4.18 9.94
CA LEU A 190 32.38 5.57 9.99
C LEU A 190 32.40 6.06 11.45
N HIS A 191 33.36 6.91 11.79
CA HIS A 191 33.36 7.69 13.01
C HIS A 191 32.39 8.86 12.89
N LEU A 192 31.31 8.83 13.68
CA LEU A 192 30.49 10.00 13.96
C LEU A 192 31.25 10.90 14.96
N CYS A 193 31.70 12.06 14.51
CA CYS A 193 32.18 13.13 15.38
C CYS A 193 30.98 13.84 16.00
N THR A 194 30.79 13.66 17.30
CA THR A 194 29.97 14.54 18.13
C THR A 194 30.87 15.67 18.63
N SER A 195 30.63 16.89 18.18
CA SER A 195 31.17 18.08 18.79
C SER A 195 30.20 18.63 19.83
N ALA A 196 30.57 18.54 21.09
CA ALA A 196 29.91 19.24 22.18
C ALA A 196 30.40 20.69 22.27
N PRO A 197 29.56 21.65 22.64
CA PRO A 197 30.03 22.99 23.01
C PRO A 197 30.41 23.01 24.48
N HIS A 198 31.59 23.59 24.76
CA HIS A 198 32.02 24.05 26.08
C HIS A 198 32.02 25.58 26.10
N PRO A 199 32.18 26.17 27.29
CA PRO A 199 31.12 26.71 28.17
C PRO A 199 30.85 28.17 27.92
#